data_41ba4f42628a997b15175ea08b1c253c
#
_entry.id   41ba4f42628a997b15175ea08b1c253c
#
_cell.length_a   1.000
_cell.length_b   1.000
_cell.length_c   1.000
_cell.angle_alpha   90.00
_cell.angle_beta   90.00
_cell.angle_gamma   90.00
#
_symmetry.space_group_name_H-M   'P 1'
#
loop_
_entity.id
_entity.type
_entity.pdbx_description
1 polymer ?
#
loop_
_entity_poly.entity_id
_entity_poly.type
_entity_poly.pdbx_seq_one_letter_code
_entity_poly.pdbx_strand_id
1 'polypeptide(L)' 'MAVSVLIVEDDRNIAELLQMYLEKEGYAVTTAGD' A
#
# COMPACT_ATOMS: atom_id res chain seq x y z
N MET A 1 15.01 8.38 -4.64
CA MET A 1 14.37 7.24 -5.31
C MET A 1 13.28 6.68 -4.42
N ALA A 2 12.15 6.35 -5.02
CA ALA A 2 11.05 5.80 -4.27
C ALA A 2 11.20 4.28 -4.15
N VAL A 3 10.92 3.76 -2.97
CA VAL A 3 10.89 2.32 -2.74
C VAL A 3 9.50 1.84 -3.13
N SER A 4 9.43 0.78 -3.91
CA SER A 4 8.15 0.20 -4.31
C SER A 4 7.70 -0.83 -3.30
N VAL A 5 6.44 -0.73 -2.89
CA VAL A 5 5.86 -1.64 -1.92
C VAL A 5 4.62 -2.28 -2.53
N LEU A 6 4.51 -3.58 -2.41
CA LEU A 6 3.32 -4.30 -2.84
C LEU A 6 2.58 -4.78 -1.61
N ILE A 7 1.32 -4.37 -1.49
CA ILE A 7 0.44 -4.81 -0.41
C ILE A 7 -0.48 -5.88 -0.96
N VAL A 8 -0.44 -7.05 -0.34
CA VAL A 8 -1.33 -8.15 -0.70
C VAL A 8 -2.29 -8.34 0.47
N GLU A 9 -3.53 -7.89 0.31
CA GLU A 9 -4.50 -7.90 1.39
C GLU A 9 -5.91 -7.98 0.82
N ASP A 10 -6.71 -8.94 1.31
CA ASP A 10 -8.09 -9.11 0.87
C ASP A 10 -8.99 -8.02 1.41
N ASP A 11 -8.71 -7.53 2.61
CA ASP A 11 -9.53 -6.51 3.24
C ASP A 11 -9.17 -5.15 2.67
N ARG A 12 -10.07 -4.58 1.90
CA ARG A 12 -9.80 -3.33 1.21
C ARG A 12 -9.62 -2.17 2.18
N ASN A 13 -10.30 -2.21 3.31
CA ASN A 13 -10.15 -1.15 4.31
C ASN A 13 -8.74 -1.13 4.87
N ILE A 14 -8.21 -2.31 5.16
CA ILE A 14 -6.85 -2.44 5.66
C ILE A 14 -5.86 -2.03 4.59
N ALA A 15 -6.08 -2.50 3.36
CA ALA A 15 -5.19 -2.16 2.25
C ALA A 15 -5.10 -0.66 2.04
N GLU A 16 -6.24 0.03 2.10
CA GLU A 16 -6.27 1.47 1.91
C GLU A 16 -5.55 2.21 3.02
N LEU A 17 -5.71 1.77 4.25
CA LEU A 17 -5.01 2.39 5.37
C LEU A 17 -3.50 2.24 5.22
N LEU A 18 -3.05 1.05 4.87
CA LEU A 18 -1.64 0.81 4.68
C LEU A 18 -1.10 1.63 3.52
N GLN A 19 -1.86 1.70 2.44
CA GLN A 19 -1.45 2.49 1.28
C GLN A 19 -1.28 3.94 1.64
N MET A 20 -2.25 4.53 2.33
CA MET A 20 -2.18 5.92 2.72
C MET A 20 -0.97 6.18 3.61
N TYR A 21 -0.76 5.31 4.57
CA TYR A 21 0.35 5.47 5.50
C TYR A 21 1.69 5.40 4.78
N LEU A 22 1.86 4.39 3.94
CA LEU A 22 3.13 4.20 3.25
C LEU A 22 3.38 5.28 2.22
N GLU A 23 2.35 5.73 1.53
CA GLU A 23 2.51 6.81 0.57
C GLU A 23 2.90 8.10 1.27
N LYS A 24 2.37 8.31 2.46
CA LYS A 24 2.73 9.48 3.26
C LYS A 24 4.22 9.45 3.62
N GLU A 25 4.77 8.25 3.79
CA GLU A 25 6.18 8.09 4.11
C GLU A 25 7.08 8.16 2.88
N GLY A 26 6.50 8.28 1.70
CA GLY A 26 7.26 8.45 0.48
C GLY A 26 7.45 7.18 -0.35
N TYR A 27 6.75 6.10 -0.01
CA TYR A 27 6.86 4.87 -0.79
C TYR A 27 5.89 4.89 -1.97
N ALA A 28 6.27 4.21 -3.05
CA ALA A 28 5.36 3.96 -4.16
C ALA A 28 4.64 2.65 -3.86
N VAL A 29 3.31 2.72 -3.72
CA VAL A 29 2.53 1.59 -3.22
C VAL A 29 1.62 1.05 -4.29
N THR A 30 1.62 -0.27 -4.47
CA THR A 30 0.69 -0.99 -5.31
C THR A 30 -0.07 -1.97 -4.43
N THR A 31 -1.35 -2.10 -4.64
CA THR A 31 -2.15 -3.04 -3.86
C THR A 31 -2.63 -4.17 -4.76
N ALA A 32 -2.67 -5.36 -4.19
CA ALA A 32 -3.23 -6.52 -4.84
C ALA A 32 -4.13 -7.21 -3.84
N GLY A 33 -5.36 -7.44 -4.21
CA GLY A 33 -6.29 -8.14 -3.36
C GLY A 33 -6.81 -9.34 -4.10
N ASP A 34 -7.36 -10.28 -3.36
CA ASP A 34 -8.00 -11.37 -4.03
C ASP A 34 -8.41 -12.53 -3.22
#